data_eb8b7916bc7776813fd3478919d31b83
#
_entry.id   eb8b7916bc7776813fd3478919d31b83
#
_cell.length_a   1.000
_cell.length_b   1.000
_cell.length_c   1.000
_cell.angle_alpha   90.00
_cell.angle_beta   90.00
_cell.angle_gamma   90.00
#
_symmetry.space_group_name_H-M   'P 1'
#
loop_
_entity.id
_entity.type
_entity.pdbx_description
1 polymer ?
#
loop_
_entity_poly.entity_id
_entity_poly.type
_entity_poly.pdbx_seq_one_letter_code
_entity_poly.pdbx_strand_id
1 'polypeptide(L)'
;MGKKAKLGKNAFFNIILFGFMGQVAWAVENNFFNLFLFNEIGGDSNDISNMVAASSVVAVLTTIFMGSLSDKLNKRKIFICGGYIIWGVTVMAFALISPENVAKIMGTTPAAAIAATVTVVIIMDCVMTFMGSTSNDAAFNAWITDITSPENRTKTESVLALLPVAAMVIVTVAFGALSGKFGYPACFIGLGVLVTLCGFIGVFSIKDSRTGVKSGSSFIECLTYGFRPSVIKGNKSLYLSLISMGIFSVATQIFFPYLFIYVQHYIDMSTFKLSIPVIIIAAAVVIGAVVGLLKIGALIDRMGKANFVFPAAALFVIGLVLVYFADTNLIFFAVAALITIAGYGLLMIMLNAAVRDFTPEDKAGQLQGVRMIFAVLIPMITGPRIAAKITETFASAQYLNEYGIMVDIPAPHIYLGAAAAGIFIIIPLIFLHREWKKVKTK
;
A
#
# COMPACT_ATOMS: atom_id res chain seq x y z
N MET A 1 18.59 2.75 -37.92
CA MET A 1 18.10 3.53 -36.76
C MET A 1 16.56 3.47 -36.78
N GLY A 2 15.94 2.53 -36.06
CA GLY A 2 14.48 2.41 -35.95
C GLY A 2 13.92 3.65 -35.25
N LYS A 3 12.79 4.18 -35.74
CA LYS A 3 12.07 5.27 -35.09
C LYS A 3 11.75 4.83 -33.65
N LYS A 4 12.28 5.55 -32.64
CA LYS A 4 11.90 5.35 -31.22
C LYS A 4 10.38 5.35 -31.16
N ALA A 5 9.80 4.23 -30.79
CA ALA A 5 8.35 4.12 -30.60
C ALA A 5 7.95 5.05 -29.45
N LYS A 6 7.43 6.23 -29.78
CA LYS A 6 6.92 7.19 -28.79
C LYS A 6 5.57 6.67 -28.29
N LEU A 7 5.44 6.55 -26.98
CA LEU A 7 4.13 6.33 -26.36
C LEU A 7 3.17 7.43 -26.83
N GLY A 8 1.99 7.06 -27.33
CA GLY A 8 1.00 8.02 -27.77
C GLY A 8 0.54 8.92 -26.62
N LYS A 9 0.27 10.20 -26.89
CA LYS A 9 -0.17 11.18 -25.87
C LYS A 9 -1.38 10.67 -25.05
N ASN A 10 -2.32 10.02 -25.72
CA ASN A 10 -3.52 9.45 -25.08
C ASN A 10 -3.17 8.27 -24.14
N ALA A 11 -2.24 7.39 -24.53
CA ALA A 11 -1.78 6.30 -23.67
C ALA A 11 -1.06 6.85 -22.44
N PHE A 12 -0.22 7.86 -22.58
CA PHE A 12 0.49 8.50 -21.48
C PHE A 12 -0.49 9.21 -20.52
N PHE A 13 -1.49 9.91 -21.04
CA PHE A 13 -2.56 10.50 -20.26
C PHE A 13 -3.29 9.44 -19.41
N ASN A 14 -3.69 8.31 -20.00
CA ASN A 14 -4.35 7.23 -19.28
C ASN A 14 -3.46 6.59 -18.21
N ILE A 15 -2.15 6.45 -18.47
CA ILE A 15 -1.20 5.94 -17.45
C ILE A 15 -1.22 6.85 -16.22
N ILE A 16 -1.16 8.17 -16.42
CA ILE A 16 -1.18 9.13 -15.31
C ILE A 16 -2.56 9.12 -14.63
N LEU A 17 -3.64 9.19 -15.39
CA LEU A 17 -4.99 9.30 -14.84
C LEU A 17 -5.36 8.08 -13.99
N PHE A 18 -5.25 6.88 -14.55
CA PHE A 18 -5.61 5.63 -13.86
C PHE A 18 -4.58 5.27 -12.79
N GLY A 19 -3.30 5.46 -13.07
CA GLY A 19 -2.26 5.25 -12.08
C GLY A 19 -2.42 6.15 -10.87
N PHE A 20 -2.65 7.46 -11.08
CA PHE A 20 -2.84 8.40 -9.98
C PHE A 20 -4.13 8.13 -9.20
N MET A 21 -5.26 7.97 -9.89
CA MET A 21 -6.55 7.71 -9.23
C MET A 21 -6.55 6.40 -8.45
N GLY A 22 -5.93 5.33 -9.00
CA GLY A 22 -5.74 4.08 -8.27
C GLY A 22 -4.92 4.27 -7.00
N GLN A 23 -3.82 5.03 -7.06
CA GLN A 23 -3.01 5.31 -5.87
C GLN A 23 -3.74 6.19 -4.84
N VAL A 24 -4.59 7.13 -5.28
CA VAL A 24 -5.46 7.92 -4.39
C VAL A 24 -6.44 7.01 -3.66
N ALA A 25 -7.12 6.11 -4.38
CA ALA A 25 -8.08 5.17 -3.78
C ALA A 25 -7.38 4.24 -2.77
N TRP A 26 -6.22 3.65 -3.13
CA TRP A 26 -5.42 2.82 -2.23
C TRP A 26 -4.88 3.59 -1.01
N ALA A 27 -4.51 4.86 -1.18
CA ALA A 27 -4.05 5.68 -0.05
C ALA A 27 -5.17 5.96 0.95
N VAL A 28 -6.40 6.17 0.47
CA VAL A 28 -7.58 6.32 1.35
C VAL A 28 -7.89 5.02 2.06
N GLU A 29 -7.94 3.90 1.35
CA GLU A 29 -8.20 2.58 1.93
C GLU A 29 -7.18 2.23 3.02
N ASN A 30 -5.91 2.27 2.72
CA ASN A 30 -4.86 1.83 3.63
C ASN A 30 -4.71 2.70 4.89
N ASN A 31 -5.25 3.92 4.89
CA ASN A 31 -5.08 4.86 5.99
C ASN A 31 -6.42 5.36 6.57
N PHE A 32 -7.29 5.90 5.73
CA PHE A 32 -8.50 6.56 6.22
C PHE A 32 -9.65 5.59 6.50
N PHE A 33 -9.66 4.40 5.91
CA PHE A 33 -10.62 3.37 6.31
C PHE A 33 -10.33 2.83 7.71
N ASN A 34 -9.06 2.68 8.07
CA ASN A 34 -8.67 2.31 9.43
C ASN A 34 -9.11 3.37 10.43
N LEU A 35 -8.91 4.65 10.08
CA LEU A 35 -9.33 5.78 10.91
C LEU A 35 -10.86 5.90 10.99
N PHE A 36 -11.58 5.66 9.90
CA PHE A 36 -13.04 5.60 9.86
C PHE A 36 -13.58 4.46 10.75
N LEU A 37 -13.00 3.26 10.64
CA LEU A 37 -13.39 2.12 11.48
C LEU A 37 -13.19 2.43 12.96
N PHE A 38 -12.10 3.12 13.32
CA PHE A 38 -11.80 3.47 14.70
C PHE A 38 -12.69 4.61 15.23
N ASN A 39 -12.79 5.72 14.48
CA ASN A 39 -13.47 6.94 14.93
C ASN A 39 -15.00 6.87 14.83
N GLU A 40 -15.50 6.50 13.64
CA GLU A 40 -16.93 6.60 13.31
C GLU A 40 -17.70 5.31 13.63
N ILE A 41 -17.07 4.15 13.46
CA ILE A 41 -17.75 2.87 13.70
C ILE A 41 -17.55 2.41 15.15
N GLY A 42 -16.46 2.80 15.81
CA GLY A 42 -16.11 2.39 17.15
C GLY A 42 -15.45 1.01 17.22
N GLY A 43 -14.83 0.58 16.14
CA GLY A 43 -13.99 -0.62 16.10
C GLY A 43 -12.66 -0.42 16.81
N ASP A 44 -12.01 -1.51 17.17
CA ASP A 44 -10.73 -1.53 17.88
C ASP A 44 -9.54 -1.92 16.99
N SER A 45 -8.36 -2.08 17.60
CA SER A 45 -7.14 -2.49 16.89
C SER A 45 -7.23 -3.90 16.31
N ASN A 46 -8.00 -4.81 16.90
CA ASN A 46 -8.23 -6.16 16.37
C ASN A 46 -9.13 -6.11 15.14
N ASP A 47 -10.14 -5.26 15.15
CA ASP A 47 -11.05 -5.06 14.02
C ASP A 47 -10.29 -4.53 12.80
N ILE A 48 -9.39 -3.56 13.01
CA ILE A 48 -8.49 -3.06 11.96
C ILE A 48 -7.60 -4.19 11.44
N SER A 49 -7.01 -4.98 12.33
CA SER A 49 -6.18 -6.13 11.96
C SER A 49 -6.95 -7.15 11.11
N ASN A 50 -8.20 -7.44 11.49
CA ASN A 50 -9.07 -8.36 10.76
C ASN A 50 -9.46 -7.81 9.38
N MET A 51 -9.78 -6.52 9.29
CA MET A 51 -10.09 -5.83 8.03
C MET A 51 -8.91 -5.90 7.06
N VAL A 52 -7.72 -5.48 7.51
CA VAL A 52 -6.49 -5.49 6.69
C VAL A 52 -6.11 -6.92 6.27
N ALA A 53 -6.26 -7.90 7.16
CA ALA A 53 -5.98 -9.30 6.83
C ALA A 53 -6.96 -9.84 5.77
N ALA A 54 -8.27 -9.59 5.94
CA ALA A 54 -9.30 -10.06 5.00
C ALA A 54 -9.11 -9.44 3.61
N SER A 55 -8.95 -8.11 3.54
CA SER A 55 -8.75 -7.41 2.27
C SER A 55 -7.45 -7.85 1.57
N SER A 56 -6.37 -8.12 2.31
CA SER A 56 -5.12 -8.62 1.72
C SER A 56 -5.27 -9.99 1.06
N VAL A 57 -6.05 -10.89 1.65
CA VAL A 57 -6.36 -12.20 1.03
C VAL A 57 -7.12 -12.00 -0.28
N VAL A 58 -8.15 -11.14 -0.26
CA VAL A 58 -8.93 -10.80 -1.45
C VAL A 58 -8.05 -10.14 -2.51
N ALA A 59 -7.21 -9.17 -2.14
CA ALA A 59 -6.30 -8.49 -3.06
C ALA A 59 -5.39 -9.47 -3.81
N VAL A 60 -4.72 -10.36 -3.07
CA VAL A 60 -3.76 -11.30 -3.66
C VAL A 60 -4.45 -12.31 -4.58
N LEU A 61 -5.52 -12.94 -4.10
CA LEU A 61 -6.26 -13.92 -4.90
C LEU A 61 -6.87 -13.28 -6.14
N THR A 62 -7.47 -12.10 -6.00
CA THR A 62 -8.09 -11.36 -7.11
C THR A 62 -7.05 -10.95 -8.14
N THR A 63 -5.92 -10.37 -7.71
CA THR A 63 -4.88 -9.92 -8.64
C THR A 63 -4.37 -11.07 -9.52
N ILE A 64 -4.12 -12.24 -8.93
CA ILE A 64 -3.63 -13.42 -9.66
C ILE A 64 -4.73 -13.99 -10.56
N PHE A 65 -5.95 -14.13 -10.05
CA PHE A 65 -7.07 -14.70 -10.79
C PHE A 65 -7.50 -13.80 -11.96
N MET A 66 -7.76 -12.52 -11.67
CA MET A 66 -8.23 -11.56 -12.68
C MET A 66 -7.14 -11.19 -13.68
N GLY A 67 -5.87 -11.21 -13.25
CA GLY A 67 -4.73 -11.10 -14.14
C GLY A 67 -4.74 -12.21 -15.19
N SER A 68 -4.81 -13.46 -14.76
CA SER A 68 -4.90 -14.63 -15.65
C SER A 68 -6.15 -14.60 -16.54
N LEU A 69 -7.29 -14.18 -16.00
CA LEU A 69 -8.55 -14.09 -16.74
C LEU A 69 -8.50 -13.01 -17.82
N SER A 70 -7.97 -11.84 -17.50
CA SER A 70 -7.83 -10.72 -18.45
C SER A 70 -6.85 -11.05 -19.58
N ASP A 71 -5.78 -11.83 -19.28
CA ASP A 71 -4.85 -12.37 -20.26
C ASP A 71 -5.54 -13.34 -21.22
N LYS A 72 -6.31 -14.29 -20.67
CA LYS A 72 -7.02 -15.29 -21.44
C LYS A 72 -8.08 -14.68 -22.37
N LEU A 73 -8.80 -13.67 -21.88
CA LEU A 73 -9.84 -12.97 -22.65
C LEU A 73 -9.26 -11.93 -23.63
N ASN A 74 -8.00 -11.51 -23.43
CA ASN A 74 -7.33 -10.44 -24.20
C ASN A 74 -8.16 -9.14 -24.26
N LYS A 75 -8.81 -8.77 -23.16
CA LYS A 75 -9.69 -7.61 -23.02
C LYS A 75 -9.34 -6.84 -21.74
N ARG A 76 -8.36 -5.94 -21.80
CA ARG A 76 -7.94 -5.13 -20.64
C ARG A 76 -8.95 -4.04 -20.31
N LYS A 77 -9.46 -3.37 -21.34
CA LYS A 77 -10.34 -2.20 -21.23
C LYS A 77 -11.56 -2.47 -20.35
N ILE A 78 -12.24 -3.60 -20.55
CA ILE A 78 -13.48 -3.90 -19.82
C ILE A 78 -13.21 -4.09 -18.32
N PHE A 79 -12.07 -4.72 -17.96
CA PHE A 79 -11.67 -4.92 -16.57
C PHE A 79 -11.21 -3.60 -15.91
N ILE A 80 -10.48 -2.76 -16.65
CA ILE A 80 -10.05 -1.45 -16.16
C ILE A 80 -11.28 -0.55 -15.98
N CYS A 81 -12.00 -0.26 -17.06
CA CYS A 81 -13.08 0.74 -17.02
C CYS A 81 -14.26 0.27 -16.15
N GLY A 82 -14.73 -0.96 -16.35
CA GLY A 82 -15.81 -1.55 -15.55
C GLY A 82 -15.43 -1.67 -14.09
N GLY A 83 -14.20 -2.12 -13.82
CA GLY A 83 -13.69 -2.21 -12.45
C GLY A 83 -13.63 -0.85 -11.76
N TYR A 84 -13.10 0.21 -12.38
CA TYR A 84 -13.09 1.56 -11.80
C TYR A 84 -14.49 2.12 -11.55
N ILE A 85 -15.45 1.88 -12.45
CA ILE A 85 -16.84 2.32 -12.26
C ILE A 85 -17.43 1.64 -11.01
N ILE A 86 -17.32 0.31 -10.91
CA ILE A 86 -17.88 -0.42 -9.78
C ILE A 86 -17.10 -0.12 -8.49
N TRP A 87 -15.76 0.00 -8.58
CA TRP A 87 -14.93 0.40 -7.44
C TRP A 87 -15.38 1.75 -6.86
N GLY A 88 -15.60 2.75 -7.71
CA GLY A 88 -16.10 4.05 -7.25
C GLY A 88 -17.49 3.94 -6.60
N VAL A 89 -18.39 3.11 -7.13
CA VAL A 89 -19.71 2.86 -6.53
C VAL A 89 -19.56 2.16 -5.17
N THR A 90 -18.67 1.19 -5.02
CA THR A 90 -18.43 0.53 -3.72
C THR A 90 -17.82 1.49 -2.71
N VAL A 91 -16.92 2.40 -3.11
CA VAL A 91 -16.41 3.46 -2.24
C VAL A 91 -17.53 4.40 -1.78
N MET A 92 -18.44 4.80 -2.68
CA MET A 92 -19.60 5.62 -2.28
C MET A 92 -20.52 4.91 -1.28
N ALA A 93 -20.64 3.59 -1.38
CA ALA A 93 -21.49 2.80 -0.48
C ALA A 93 -21.02 2.84 0.98
N PHE A 94 -19.73 3.10 1.27
CA PHE A 94 -19.24 3.31 2.63
C PHE A 94 -19.90 4.49 3.33
N ALA A 95 -20.37 5.50 2.60
CA ALA A 95 -21.12 6.63 3.17
C ALA A 95 -22.45 6.23 3.84
N LEU A 96 -22.96 5.05 3.55
CA LEU A 96 -24.19 4.51 4.11
C LEU A 96 -23.95 3.62 5.34
N ILE A 97 -22.71 3.29 5.63
CA ILE A 97 -22.37 2.35 6.72
C ILE A 97 -22.15 3.16 8.01
N SER A 98 -23.06 2.99 8.95
CA SER A 98 -22.91 3.53 10.30
C SER A 98 -23.63 2.63 11.30
N PRO A 99 -23.24 2.65 12.60
CA PRO A 99 -23.94 1.92 13.65
C PRO A 99 -25.42 2.26 13.76
N GLU A 100 -25.81 3.52 13.47
CA GLU A 100 -27.21 3.96 13.46
C GLU A 100 -28.01 3.27 12.35
N ASN A 101 -27.45 3.18 11.14
CA ASN A 101 -28.14 2.56 10.02
C ASN A 101 -28.27 1.05 10.21
N VAL A 102 -27.22 0.40 10.70
CA VAL A 102 -27.26 -1.04 11.02
C VAL A 102 -28.20 -1.32 12.18
N ALA A 103 -28.20 -0.49 13.24
CA ALA A 103 -29.12 -0.59 14.36
C ALA A 103 -30.58 -0.50 13.94
N LYS A 104 -30.93 0.40 13.03
CA LYS A 104 -32.29 0.52 12.45
C LYS A 104 -32.72 -0.77 11.76
N ILE A 105 -31.81 -1.40 11.01
CA ILE A 105 -32.10 -2.66 10.30
C ILE A 105 -32.25 -3.82 11.30
N MET A 106 -31.43 -3.85 12.35
CA MET A 106 -31.45 -4.90 13.36
C MET A 106 -32.51 -4.71 14.46
N GLY A 107 -33.14 -3.53 14.55
CA GLY A 107 -34.09 -3.21 15.63
C GLY A 107 -33.41 -3.09 16.99
N THR A 108 -32.20 -2.58 17.08
CA THR A 108 -31.38 -2.47 18.28
C THR A 108 -30.82 -1.05 18.49
N THR A 109 -29.97 -0.87 19.51
CA THR A 109 -29.27 0.40 19.75
C THR A 109 -27.99 0.50 18.92
N PRO A 110 -27.51 1.70 18.58
CA PRO A 110 -26.24 1.87 17.86
C PRO A 110 -25.06 1.17 18.54
N ALA A 111 -24.93 1.30 19.86
CA ALA A 111 -23.87 0.64 20.63
C ALA A 111 -23.89 -0.90 20.48
N ALA A 112 -25.09 -1.50 20.47
CA ALA A 112 -25.24 -2.95 20.28
C ALA A 112 -24.99 -3.40 18.83
N ALA A 113 -25.09 -2.47 17.87
CA ALA A 113 -24.88 -2.75 16.44
C ALA A 113 -23.42 -2.64 16.00
N ILE A 114 -22.47 -2.16 16.84
CA ILE A 114 -21.08 -1.90 16.47
C ILE A 114 -20.43 -3.15 15.86
N ALA A 115 -20.48 -4.31 16.52
CA ALA A 115 -19.84 -5.53 16.01
C ALA A 115 -20.40 -5.98 14.66
N ALA A 116 -21.70 -5.82 14.43
CA ALA A 116 -22.33 -6.08 13.14
C ALA A 116 -21.87 -5.05 12.09
N THR A 117 -21.76 -3.76 12.47
CA THR A 117 -21.29 -2.70 11.58
C THR A 117 -19.83 -2.91 11.17
N VAL A 118 -18.95 -3.29 12.10
CA VAL A 118 -17.57 -3.69 11.82
C VAL A 118 -17.53 -4.83 10.79
N THR A 119 -18.36 -5.85 10.96
CA THR A 119 -18.47 -6.95 10.00
C THR A 119 -18.88 -6.46 8.61
N VAL A 120 -19.86 -5.53 8.53
CA VAL A 120 -20.29 -4.91 7.27
C VAL A 120 -19.14 -4.13 6.62
N VAL A 121 -18.39 -3.35 7.42
CA VAL A 121 -17.21 -2.61 6.92
C VAL A 121 -16.18 -3.58 6.33
N ILE A 122 -15.83 -4.66 7.03
CA ILE A 122 -14.85 -5.66 6.55
C ILE A 122 -15.33 -6.31 5.24
N ILE A 123 -16.60 -6.69 5.15
CA ILE A 123 -17.15 -7.28 3.92
C ILE A 123 -17.10 -6.27 2.77
N MET A 124 -17.51 -5.03 3.02
CA MET A 124 -17.50 -3.98 1.99
C MET A 124 -16.08 -3.62 1.55
N ASP A 125 -15.11 -3.62 2.47
CA ASP A 125 -13.69 -3.46 2.16
C ASP A 125 -13.19 -4.58 1.26
N CYS A 126 -13.54 -5.83 1.54
CA CYS A 126 -13.25 -6.96 0.67
C CYS A 126 -13.86 -6.81 -0.74
N VAL A 127 -15.12 -6.34 -0.84
CA VAL A 127 -15.79 -6.10 -2.14
C VAL A 127 -15.10 -4.97 -2.91
N MET A 128 -14.76 -3.90 -2.23
CA MET A 128 -14.04 -2.76 -2.79
C MET A 128 -12.65 -3.18 -3.27
N THR A 129 -11.88 -3.89 -2.44
CA THR A 129 -10.56 -4.43 -2.76
C THR A 129 -10.60 -5.39 -3.95
N PHE A 130 -11.65 -6.22 -4.07
CA PHE A 130 -11.84 -7.08 -5.23
C PHE A 130 -11.94 -6.25 -6.52
N MET A 131 -12.67 -5.13 -6.51
CA MET A 131 -12.81 -4.26 -7.69
C MET A 131 -11.53 -3.47 -7.99
N GLY A 132 -10.88 -2.93 -6.96
CA GLY A 132 -9.61 -2.22 -7.07
C GLY A 132 -8.49 -3.12 -7.60
N SER A 133 -8.32 -4.30 -7.02
CA SER A 133 -7.32 -5.28 -7.47
C SER A 133 -7.60 -5.82 -8.87
N THR A 134 -8.87 -6.00 -9.24
CA THR A 134 -9.24 -6.38 -10.62
C THR A 134 -8.82 -5.32 -11.62
N SER A 135 -9.14 -4.06 -11.34
CA SER A 135 -8.99 -2.97 -12.29
C SER A 135 -7.58 -2.38 -12.30
N ASN A 136 -7.00 -2.10 -11.14
CA ASN A 136 -5.72 -1.42 -10.99
C ASN A 136 -4.55 -2.41 -10.92
N ASP A 137 -4.57 -3.36 -9.99
CA ASP A 137 -3.42 -4.23 -9.75
C ASP A 137 -3.25 -5.29 -10.86
N ALA A 138 -4.34 -5.85 -11.34
CA ALA A 138 -4.30 -6.85 -12.40
C ALA A 138 -4.36 -6.24 -13.80
N ALA A 139 -5.51 -5.68 -14.19
CA ALA A 139 -5.76 -5.31 -15.58
C ALA A 139 -4.97 -4.08 -16.05
N PHE A 140 -4.85 -3.04 -15.21
CA PHE A 140 -4.13 -1.82 -15.57
C PHE A 140 -2.62 -2.04 -15.66
N ASN A 141 -2.01 -2.75 -14.69
CA ASN A 141 -0.58 -3.08 -14.74
C ASN A 141 -0.25 -3.97 -15.96
N ALA A 142 -1.13 -4.93 -16.30
CA ALA A 142 -0.96 -5.73 -17.50
C ALA A 142 -1.10 -4.89 -18.77
N TRP A 143 -2.07 -3.97 -18.83
CA TRP A 143 -2.25 -3.05 -19.95
C TRP A 143 -1.03 -2.15 -20.16
N ILE A 144 -0.43 -1.60 -19.07
CA ILE A 144 0.82 -0.84 -19.18
C ILE A 144 1.93 -1.67 -19.82
N THR A 145 2.07 -2.93 -19.40
CA THR A 145 3.06 -3.85 -19.97
C THR A 145 2.82 -4.07 -21.46
N ASP A 146 1.55 -4.22 -21.87
CA ASP A 146 1.15 -4.46 -23.25
C ASP A 146 1.43 -3.27 -24.18
N ILE A 147 1.31 -2.02 -23.69
CA ILE A 147 1.48 -0.80 -24.50
C ILE A 147 2.87 -0.20 -24.43
N THR A 148 3.74 -0.67 -23.53
CA THR A 148 5.11 -0.17 -23.36
C THR A 148 6.12 -1.06 -24.08
N SER A 149 7.10 -0.43 -24.75
CA SER A 149 8.26 -1.09 -25.33
C SER A 149 9.50 -0.89 -24.43
N PRO A 150 10.57 -1.70 -24.58
CA PRO A 150 11.79 -1.54 -23.78
C PRO A 150 12.35 -0.10 -23.78
N GLU A 151 12.20 0.66 -24.90
CA GLU A 151 12.74 2.00 -25.03
C GLU A 151 11.97 3.06 -24.21
N ASN A 152 10.68 2.84 -23.94
CA ASN A 152 9.85 3.81 -23.20
C ASN A 152 9.41 3.31 -21.83
N ARG A 153 9.65 2.03 -21.50
CA ARG A 153 9.27 1.39 -20.24
C ARG A 153 9.89 2.08 -19.03
N THR A 154 11.19 2.38 -19.05
CA THR A 154 11.88 3.07 -17.95
C THR A 154 11.26 4.41 -17.63
N LYS A 155 10.89 5.21 -18.66
CA LYS A 155 10.22 6.49 -18.46
C LYS A 155 8.83 6.32 -17.83
N THR A 156 8.09 5.33 -18.28
CA THR A 156 6.75 5.01 -17.74
C THR A 156 6.84 4.58 -16.28
N GLU A 157 7.75 3.67 -15.95
CA GLU A 157 8.00 3.20 -14.59
C GLU A 157 8.42 4.33 -13.65
N SER A 158 9.25 5.27 -14.13
CA SER A 158 9.64 6.46 -13.34
C SER A 158 8.45 7.34 -13.00
N VAL A 159 7.50 7.52 -13.91
CA VAL A 159 6.26 8.26 -13.65
C VAL A 159 5.41 7.50 -12.63
N LEU A 160 5.18 6.19 -12.85
CA LEU A 160 4.38 5.36 -11.95
C LEU A 160 4.94 5.31 -10.53
N ALA A 161 6.25 5.34 -10.35
CA ALA A 161 6.89 5.37 -9.04
C ALA A 161 6.64 6.66 -8.25
N LEU A 162 6.33 7.77 -8.92
CA LEU A 162 6.01 9.05 -8.27
C LEU A 162 4.54 9.16 -7.85
N LEU A 163 3.64 8.43 -8.51
CA LEU A 163 2.19 8.56 -8.29
C LEU A 163 1.76 8.18 -6.87
N PRO A 164 2.25 7.09 -6.24
CA PRO A 164 1.88 6.74 -4.86
C PRO A 164 2.23 7.84 -3.86
N VAL A 165 3.39 8.46 -4.04
CA VAL A 165 3.85 9.55 -3.15
C VAL A 165 3.00 10.80 -3.32
N ALA A 166 2.74 11.19 -4.57
CA ALA A 166 1.86 12.32 -4.86
C ALA A 166 0.44 12.07 -4.32
N ALA A 167 -0.10 10.86 -4.51
CA ALA A 167 -1.39 10.47 -3.99
C ALA A 167 -1.44 10.53 -2.46
N MET A 168 -0.43 10.00 -1.77
CA MET A 168 -0.37 10.00 -0.31
C MET A 168 -0.37 11.42 0.26
N VAL A 169 0.44 12.34 -0.32
CA VAL A 169 0.46 13.74 0.10
C VAL A 169 -0.89 14.41 -0.09
N ILE A 170 -1.48 14.24 -1.29
CA ILE A 170 -2.77 14.88 -1.61
C ILE A 170 -3.88 14.31 -0.72
N VAL A 171 -3.93 12.99 -0.54
CA VAL A 171 -4.93 12.33 0.30
C VAL A 171 -4.80 12.77 1.75
N THR A 172 -3.58 12.79 2.31
CA THR A 172 -3.37 13.21 3.71
C THR A 172 -3.85 14.63 3.95
N VAL A 173 -3.55 15.56 3.04
CA VAL A 173 -3.95 16.96 3.18
C VAL A 173 -5.42 17.16 2.86
N ALA A 174 -5.88 16.69 1.70
CA ALA A 174 -7.24 16.94 1.23
C ALA A 174 -8.27 16.14 2.02
N PHE A 175 -8.07 14.85 2.18
CA PHE A 175 -9.04 13.99 2.89
C PHE A 175 -9.07 14.31 4.38
N GLY A 176 -7.90 14.56 5.01
CA GLY A 176 -7.84 14.98 6.41
C GLY A 176 -8.56 16.30 6.66
N ALA A 177 -8.40 17.31 5.78
CA ALA A 177 -9.09 18.59 5.91
C ALA A 177 -10.61 18.48 5.61
N LEU A 178 -10.99 17.69 4.61
CA LEU A 178 -12.38 17.51 4.19
C LEU A 178 -13.16 16.64 5.18
N SER A 179 -12.58 15.58 5.72
CA SER A 179 -13.23 14.71 6.71
C SER A 179 -13.54 15.47 8.00
N GLY A 180 -12.62 16.32 8.45
CA GLY A 180 -12.88 17.19 9.62
C GLY A 180 -13.95 18.24 9.42
N LYS A 181 -14.24 18.65 8.16
CA LYS A 181 -15.24 19.68 7.85
C LYS A 181 -16.60 19.11 7.42
N PHE A 182 -16.61 18.05 6.63
CA PHE A 182 -17.80 17.48 5.99
C PHE A 182 -18.13 16.06 6.45
N GLY A 183 -17.29 15.47 7.31
CA GLY A 183 -17.40 14.08 7.74
C GLY A 183 -16.89 13.06 6.70
N TYR A 184 -16.68 11.83 7.13
CA TYR A 184 -16.24 10.73 6.27
C TYR A 184 -17.21 10.38 5.15
N PRO A 185 -18.57 10.38 5.36
CA PRO A 185 -19.50 10.05 4.29
C PRO A 185 -19.35 10.93 3.06
N ALA A 186 -19.22 12.27 3.25
CA ALA A 186 -19.04 13.20 2.13
C ALA A 186 -17.71 12.94 1.38
N CYS A 187 -16.66 12.59 2.11
CA CYS A 187 -15.35 12.26 1.53
C CYS A 187 -15.42 10.98 0.68
N PHE A 188 -16.10 9.93 1.17
CA PHE A 188 -16.28 8.69 0.42
C PHE A 188 -17.14 8.89 -0.83
N ILE A 189 -18.21 9.70 -0.76
CA ILE A 189 -19.01 10.04 -1.94
C ILE A 189 -18.13 10.80 -2.95
N GLY A 190 -17.39 11.83 -2.51
CA GLY A 190 -16.51 12.60 -3.39
C GLY A 190 -15.45 11.74 -4.08
N LEU A 191 -14.75 10.90 -3.31
CA LEU A 191 -13.76 9.97 -3.86
C LEU A 191 -14.40 8.97 -4.83
N GLY A 192 -15.50 8.34 -4.43
CA GLY A 192 -16.19 7.36 -5.25
C GLY A 192 -16.69 7.94 -6.57
N VAL A 193 -17.19 9.19 -6.58
CA VAL A 193 -17.55 9.91 -7.80
C VAL A 193 -16.32 10.11 -8.69
N LEU A 194 -15.18 10.54 -8.14
CA LEU A 194 -13.94 10.75 -8.92
C LEU A 194 -13.43 9.44 -9.53
N VAL A 195 -13.43 8.34 -8.77
CA VAL A 195 -13.04 7.01 -9.25
C VAL A 195 -14.00 6.54 -10.36
N THR A 196 -15.30 6.68 -10.17
CA THR A 196 -16.33 6.33 -11.15
C THR A 196 -16.17 7.12 -12.45
N LEU A 197 -15.98 8.45 -12.36
CA LEU A 197 -15.75 9.32 -13.51
C LEU A 197 -14.48 8.92 -14.26
N CYS A 198 -13.42 8.54 -13.53
CA CYS A 198 -12.21 8.02 -14.15
C CYS A 198 -12.50 6.78 -15.00
N GLY A 199 -13.30 5.85 -14.47
CA GLY A 199 -13.76 4.68 -15.23
C GLY A 199 -14.52 5.04 -16.50
N PHE A 200 -15.45 6.01 -16.44
CA PHE A 200 -16.17 6.50 -17.61
C PHE A 200 -15.25 7.16 -18.65
N ILE A 201 -14.30 7.98 -18.23
CA ILE A 201 -13.28 8.57 -19.13
C ILE A 201 -12.53 7.45 -19.85
N GLY A 202 -12.19 6.37 -19.15
CA GLY A 202 -11.51 5.21 -19.71
C GLY A 202 -12.30 4.53 -20.82
N VAL A 203 -13.62 4.47 -20.73
CA VAL A 203 -14.46 3.86 -21.77
C VAL A 203 -14.21 4.51 -23.14
N PHE A 204 -13.92 5.82 -23.17
CA PHE A 204 -13.66 6.55 -24.41
C PHE A 204 -12.16 6.64 -24.74
N SER A 205 -11.27 6.62 -23.75
CA SER A 205 -9.85 6.91 -23.93
C SER A 205 -8.97 5.66 -24.00
N ILE A 206 -9.30 4.56 -23.30
CA ILE A 206 -8.51 3.31 -23.34
C ILE A 206 -8.85 2.52 -24.59
N LYS A 207 -7.78 2.05 -25.26
CA LYS A 207 -7.87 1.11 -26.37
C LYS A 207 -7.24 -0.23 -25.96
N ASP A 208 -7.91 -1.34 -26.25
CA ASP A 208 -7.29 -2.65 -26.08
C ASP A 208 -6.10 -2.79 -27.06
N SER A 209 -4.95 -3.17 -26.51
CA SER A 209 -3.81 -3.56 -27.31
C SER A 209 -3.96 -5.06 -27.62
N ARG A 210 -4.05 -5.41 -28.89
CA ARG A 210 -4.03 -6.82 -29.33
C ARG A 210 -2.59 -7.31 -29.33
N THR A 211 -2.04 -7.62 -28.17
CA THR A 211 -0.77 -8.36 -28.10
C THR A 211 -1.09 -9.83 -28.21
N GLY A 212 -0.64 -10.47 -29.29
CA GLY A 212 -0.94 -11.88 -29.60
C GLY A 212 -0.27 -12.91 -28.67
N VAL A 213 0.29 -12.50 -27.55
CA VAL A 213 0.92 -13.39 -26.56
C VAL A 213 -0.12 -13.78 -25.53
N LYS A 214 -0.78 -14.92 -25.74
CA LYS A 214 -1.57 -15.55 -24.69
C LYS A 214 -0.61 -16.08 -23.62
N SER A 215 -0.65 -15.53 -22.42
CA SER A 215 -0.02 -16.16 -21.26
C SER A 215 -0.70 -17.52 -21.04
N GLY A 216 0.05 -18.61 -21.23
CA GLY A 216 -0.48 -19.98 -21.09
C GLY A 216 -0.55 -20.47 -19.65
N SER A 217 -0.19 -19.64 -18.67
CA SER A 217 -0.11 -20.05 -17.26
C SER A 217 -1.50 -20.09 -16.61
N SER A 218 -1.84 -21.22 -15.98
CA SER A 218 -3.06 -21.36 -15.19
C SER A 218 -2.96 -20.55 -13.89
N PHE A 219 -4.11 -20.10 -13.35
CA PHE A 219 -4.19 -19.47 -12.01
C PHE A 219 -3.48 -20.30 -10.93
N ILE A 220 -3.76 -21.61 -10.88
CA ILE A 220 -3.12 -22.53 -9.92
C ILE A 220 -1.60 -22.58 -10.13
N GLU A 221 -1.16 -22.56 -11.38
CA GLU A 221 0.27 -22.55 -11.68
C GLU A 221 0.93 -21.25 -11.23
N CYS A 222 0.34 -20.09 -11.47
CA CYS A 222 0.84 -18.79 -10.96
C CYS A 222 0.89 -18.75 -9.44
N LEU A 223 -0.04 -19.40 -8.75
CA LEU A 223 -0.06 -19.44 -7.29
C LEU A 223 0.96 -20.43 -6.72
N THR A 224 1.16 -21.59 -7.33
CA THR A 224 1.92 -22.71 -6.74
C THR A 224 3.33 -22.87 -7.31
N TYR A 225 3.61 -22.38 -8.52
CA TYR A 225 4.89 -22.55 -9.20
C TYR A 225 6.08 -22.12 -8.34
N GLY A 226 5.99 -20.94 -7.73
CA GLY A 226 7.03 -20.39 -6.86
C GLY A 226 7.33 -21.20 -5.60
N PHE A 227 6.45 -22.11 -5.17
CA PHE A 227 6.66 -22.95 -3.98
C PHE A 227 7.27 -24.32 -4.30
N ARG A 228 7.53 -24.62 -5.57
CA ARG A 228 8.19 -25.88 -5.94
C ARG A 228 9.64 -25.88 -5.42
N PRO A 229 10.09 -26.95 -4.73
CA PRO A 229 11.45 -27.02 -4.18
C PRO A 229 12.57 -26.83 -5.22
N SER A 230 12.34 -27.29 -6.45
CA SER A 230 13.28 -27.09 -7.58
C SER A 230 13.41 -25.61 -7.96
N VAL A 231 12.30 -24.87 -7.95
CA VAL A 231 12.28 -23.43 -8.27
C VAL A 231 12.99 -22.63 -7.17
N ILE A 232 12.75 -22.97 -5.89
CA ILE A 232 13.41 -22.33 -4.74
C ILE A 232 14.92 -22.58 -4.80
N LYS A 233 15.34 -23.82 -5.00
CA LYS A 233 16.77 -24.18 -5.08
C LYS A 233 17.48 -23.51 -6.27
N GLY A 234 16.78 -23.37 -7.40
CA GLY A 234 17.33 -22.73 -8.60
C GLY A 234 17.43 -21.21 -8.53
N ASN A 235 16.62 -20.55 -7.66
CA ASN A 235 16.50 -19.08 -7.60
C ASN A 235 16.78 -18.53 -6.20
N LYS A 236 17.84 -19.00 -5.53
CA LYS A 236 18.15 -18.64 -4.13
C LYS A 236 18.20 -17.13 -3.87
N SER A 237 18.82 -16.35 -4.76
CA SER A 237 18.94 -14.90 -4.62
C SER A 237 17.61 -14.19 -4.68
N LEU A 238 16.67 -14.69 -5.51
CA LEU A 238 15.30 -14.20 -5.55
C LEU A 238 14.58 -14.45 -4.21
N TYR A 239 14.67 -15.66 -3.67
CA TYR A 239 13.99 -15.96 -2.40
C TYR A 239 14.59 -15.23 -1.21
N LEU A 240 15.91 -15.00 -1.19
CA LEU A 240 16.55 -14.12 -0.20
C LEU A 240 16.01 -12.69 -0.30
N SER A 241 15.82 -12.19 -1.52
CA SER A 241 15.22 -10.87 -1.74
C SER A 241 13.76 -10.83 -1.28
N LEU A 242 12.96 -11.86 -1.58
CA LEU A 242 11.56 -11.97 -1.17
C LEU A 242 11.42 -12.07 0.35
N ILE A 243 12.26 -12.86 1.02
CA ILE A 243 12.28 -12.98 2.49
C ILE A 243 12.65 -11.63 3.11
N SER A 244 13.72 -10.97 2.60
CA SER A 244 14.11 -9.64 3.08
C SER A 244 12.97 -8.62 2.92
N MET A 245 12.30 -8.62 1.77
CA MET A 245 11.15 -7.78 1.50
C MET A 245 9.97 -8.11 2.41
N GLY A 246 9.70 -9.40 2.65
CA GLY A 246 8.64 -9.85 3.56
C GLY A 246 8.85 -9.37 4.99
N ILE A 247 10.04 -9.55 5.55
CA ILE A 247 10.38 -9.08 6.91
C ILE A 247 10.27 -7.55 7.00
N PHE A 248 10.80 -6.83 6.00
CA PHE A 248 10.68 -5.37 5.93
C PHE A 248 9.23 -4.92 5.87
N SER A 249 8.42 -5.57 5.04
CA SER A 249 6.99 -5.25 4.91
C SER A 249 6.20 -5.61 6.18
N VAL A 250 6.53 -6.70 6.90
CA VAL A 250 5.94 -7.02 8.21
C VAL A 250 6.25 -5.91 9.20
N ALA A 251 7.51 -5.50 9.32
CA ALA A 251 7.89 -4.40 10.20
C ALA A 251 7.12 -3.11 9.89
N THR A 252 6.93 -2.80 8.62
CA THR A 252 6.13 -1.65 8.18
C THR A 252 4.65 -1.81 8.55
N GLN A 253 4.06 -2.96 8.32
CA GLN A 253 2.63 -3.22 8.58
C GLN A 253 2.28 -3.29 10.07
N ILE A 254 3.26 -3.39 10.98
CA ILE A 254 3.01 -3.27 12.42
C ILE A 254 2.50 -1.88 12.77
N PHE A 255 3.05 -0.80 12.19
CA PHE A 255 2.64 0.56 12.56
C PHE A 255 1.80 1.29 11.50
N PHE A 256 1.95 0.95 10.23
CA PHE A 256 1.38 1.72 9.13
C PHE A 256 -0.16 1.81 9.17
N PRO A 257 -0.93 0.75 9.43
CA PRO A 257 -2.40 0.83 9.54
C PRO A 257 -2.89 1.67 10.71
N TYR A 258 -2.07 1.83 11.74
CA TYR A 258 -2.40 2.55 12.97
C TYR A 258 -1.79 3.96 13.04
N LEU A 259 -0.98 4.34 12.04
CA LEU A 259 -0.22 5.58 12.04
C LEU A 259 -1.10 6.82 12.24
N PHE A 260 -2.19 6.93 11.50
CA PHE A 260 -3.07 8.11 11.58
C PHE A 260 -3.86 8.14 12.90
N ILE A 261 -4.28 6.99 13.41
CA ILE A 261 -4.93 6.86 14.72
C ILE A 261 -3.95 7.31 15.82
N TYR A 262 -2.72 6.82 15.77
CA TYR A 262 -1.66 7.19 16.70
C TYR A 262 -1.39 8.71 16.69
N VAL A 263 -1.26 9.29 15.49
CA VAL A 263 -1.01 10.73 15.35
C VAL A 263 -2.20 11.56 15.84
N GLN A 264 -3.43 11.13 15.57
CA GLN A 264 -4.63 11.86 15.95
C GLN A 264 -4.92 11.78 17.45
N HIS A 265 -4.82 10.58 18.06
CA HIS A 265 -5.28 10.34 19.41
C HIS A 265 -4.17 10.28 20.46
N TYR A 266 -2.97 9.79 20.10
CA TYR A 266 -1.85 9.70 21.05
C TYR A 266 -1.03 10.99 21.09
N ILE A 267 -0.65 11.54 19.93
CA ILE A 267 0.12 12.80 19.86
C ILE A 267 -0.79 14.01 20.10
N ASP A 268 -2.11 13.85 19.94
CA ASP A 268 -3.11 14.90 20.08
C ASP A 268 -2.82 16.17 19.26
N MET A 269 -3.03 16.05 17.96
CA MET A 269 -2.87 17.18 17.04
C MET A 269 -3.96 18.27 17.18
N SER A 270 -4.93 18.15 18.08
CA SER A 270 -6.00 19.14 18.29
C SER A 270 -5.45 20.53 18.68
N THR A 271 -4.31 20.53 19.38
CA THR A 271 -3.59 21.78 19.75
C THR A 271 -2.85 22.42 18.57
N PHE A 272 -2.61 21.65 17.50
CA PHE A 272 -1.86 22.14 16.33
C PHE A 272 -2.84 22.68 15.28
N LYS A 273 -3.04 23.99 15.28
CA LYS A 273 -3.78 24.63 14.19
C LYS A 273 -3.04 24.39 12.88
N LEU A 274 -3.55 23.51 12.03
CA LEU A 274 -3.08 23.34 10.66
C LEU A 274 -3.32 24.64 9.89
N SER A 275 -2.39 25.58 10.03
CA SER A 275 -2.41 26.80 9.22
C SER A 275 -1.88 26.47 7.81
N ILE A 276 -2.36 27.20 6.81
CA ILE A 276 -1.91 27.04 5.42
C ILE A 276 -0.37 27.01 5.30
N PRO A 277 0.40 27.87 6.00
CA PRO A 277 1.87 27.80 5.99
C PRO A 277 2.43 26.46 6.49
N VAL A 278 1.85 25.87 7.54
CA VAL A 278 2.29 24.57 8.08
C VAL A 278 2.06 23.46 7.06
N ILE A 279 0.92 23.47 6.37
CA ILE A 279 0.61 22.50 5.30
C ILE A 279 1.61 22.65 4.16
N ILE A 280 1.93 23.87 3.73
CA ILE A 280 2.91 24.14 2.67
C ILE A 280 4.31 23.65 3.06
N ILE A 281 4.73 23.90 4.30
CA ILE A 281 6.04 23.45 4.81
C ILE A 281 6.07 21.91 4.85
N ALA A 282 5.03 21.26 5.38
CA ALA A 282 4.96 19.81 5.42
C ALA A 282 5.01 19.19 4.00
N ALA A 283 4.25 19.75 3.06
CA ALA A 283 4.28 19.32 1.67
C ALA A 283 5.67 19.53 1.03
N ALA A 284 6.34 20.67 1.30
CA ALA A 284 7.68 20.95 0.79
C ALA A 284 8.73 19.98 1.36
N VAL A 285 8.63 19.61 2.66
CA VAL A 285 9.48 18.61 3.31
C VAL A 285 9.30 17.24 2.66
N VAL A 286 8.06 16.81 2.44
CA VAL A 286 7.77 15.52 1.78
C VAL A 286 8.28 15.51 0.35
N ILE A 287 8.03 16.56 -0.43
CA ILE A 287 8.56 16.69 -1.80
C ILE A 287 10.09 16.67 -1.79
N GLY A 288 10.71 17.39 -0.87
CA GLY A 288 12.17 17.41 -0.70
C GLY A 288 12.74 16.03 -0.37
N ALA A 289 12.08 15.28 0.52
CA ALA A 289 12.45 13.91 0.87
C ALA A 289 12.36 12.98 -0.34
N VAL A 290 11.29 13.09 -1.14
CA VAL A 290 11.12 12.29 -2.38
C VAL A 290 12.20 12.60 -3.40
N VAL A 291 12.48 13.89 -3.66
CA VAL A 291 13.55 14.30 -4.58
C VAL A 291 14.92 13.83 -4.06
N GLY A 292 15.14 13.90 -2.76
CA GLY A 292 16.32 13.36 -2.09
C GLY A 292 16.47 11.86 -2.31
N LEU A 293 15.42 11.08 -2.09
CA LEU A 293 15.40 9.63 -2.30
C LEU A 293 15.68 9.25 -3.77
N LEU A 294 15.15 10.00 -4.73
CA LEU A 294 15.43 9.77 -6.16
C LEU A 294 16.90 10.02 -6.51
N LYS A 295 17.50 11.09 -5.96
CA LYS A 295 18.94 11.37 -6.15
C LYS A 295 19.82 10.33 -5.48
N ILE A 296 19.46 9.89 -4.27
CA ILE A 296 20.18 8.83 -3.56
C ILE A 296 20.00 7.50 -4.30
N GLY A 297 18.82 7.20 -4.87
CA GLY A 297 18.60 6.05 -5.72
C GLY A 297 19.58 5.98 -6.89
N ALA A 298 19.77 7.11 -7.61
CA ALA A 298 20.76 7.21 -8.67
C ALA A 298 22.22 7.03 -8.19
N LEU A 299 22.52 7.45 -6.95
CA LEU A 299 23.82 7.22 -6.32
C LEU A 299 24.03 5.75 -5.97
N ILE A 300 22.98 5.09 -5.45
CA ILE A 300 22.98 3.65 -5.13
C ILE A 300 23.26 2.83 -6.40
N ASP A 301 22.66 3.20 -7.54
CA ASP A 301 22.89 2.52 -8.81
C ASP A 301 24.36 2.63 -9.26
N ARG A 302 25.00 3.78 -9.01
CA ARG A 302 26.43 4.00 -9.36
C ARG A 302 27.38 3.28 -8.40
N MET A 303 27.15 3.38 -7.09
CA MET A 303 28.05 2.85 -6.07
C MET A 303 27.77 1.39 -5.71
N GLY A 304 26.57 0.91 -6.03
CA GLY A 304 26.08 -0.46 -5.80
C GLY A 304 25.30 -0.64 -4.51
N LYS A 305 24.19 -1.36 -4.61
CA LYS A 305 23.19 -1.64 -3.55
C LYS A 305 23.83 -2.22 -2.28
N ALA A 306 24.86 -3.06 -2.42
CA ALA A 306 25.55 -3.71 -1.31
C ALA A 306 26.08 -2.71 -0.26
N ASN A 307 26.52 -1.52 -0.68
CA ASN A 307 27.14 -0.56 0.25
C ASN A 307 26.10 0.22 1.08
N PHE A 308 24.86 0.30 0.62
CA PHE A 308 23.83 1.13 1.24
C PHE A 308 22.78 0.34 2.02
N VAL A 309 22.69 -0.98 1.84
CA VAL A 309 21.59 -1.77 2.40
C VAL A 309 21.61 -1.81 3.94
N PHE A 310 22.78 -1.97 4.56
CA PHE A 310 22.90 -1.96 6.02
C PHE A 310 22.70 -0.57 6.64
N PRO A 311 23.30 0.53 6.10
CA PRO A 311 22.95 1.87 6.54
C PRO A 311 21.47 2.20 6.43
N ALA A 312 20.79 1.79 5.36
CA ALA A 312 19.36 1.98 5.20
C ALA A 312 18.53 1.19 6.23
N ALA A 313 18.91 -0.08 6.50
CA ALA A 313 18.28 -0.88 7.53
C ALA A 313 18.49 -0.28 8.93
N ALA A 314 19.70 0.22 9.21
CA ALA A 314 19.99 0.90 10.46
C ALA A 314 19.17 2.20 10.62
N LEU A 315 19.08 3.04 9.58
CA LEU A 315 18.23 4.23 9.59
C LEU A 315 16.76 3.91 9.86
N PHE A 316 16.23 2.86 9.23
CA PHE A 316 14.85 2.44 9.44
C PHE A 316 14.60 2.00 10.88
N VAL A 317 15.45 1.13 11.42
CA VAL A 317 15.31 0.60 12.80
C VAL A 317 15.54 1.71 13.84
N ILE A 318 16.60 2.51 13.69
CA ILE A 318 16.90 3.63 14.59
C ILE A 318 15.75 4.65 14.55
N GLY A 319 15.24 4.97 13.37
CA GLY A 319 14.11 5.88 13.22
C GLY A 319 12.87 5.39 14.00
N LEU A 320 12.52 4.10 13.89
CA LEU A 320 11.41 3.51 14.64
C LEU A 320 11.63 3.57 16.16
N VAL A 321 12.85 3.29 16.62
CA VAL A 321 13.19 3.43 18.05
C VAL A 321 13.09 4.89 18.51
N LEU A 322 13.54 5.85 17.70
CA LEU A 322 13.38 7.28 18.01
C LEU A 322 11.91 7.69 18.05
N VAL A 323 11.06 7.16 17.16
CA VAL A 323 9.61 7.42 17.20
C VAL A 323 9.00 6.95 18.53
N TYR A 324 9.42 5.79 19.04
CA TYR A 324 8.97 5.34 20.37
C TYR A 324 9.32 6.34 21.47
N PHE A 325 10.52 6.90 21.46
CA PHE A 325 10.95 7.89 22.46
C PHE A 325 10.40 9.30 22.23
N ALA A 326 9.72 9.53 21.13
CA ALA A 326 9.10 10.83 20.86
C ALA A 326 7.94 11.15 21.81
N ASP A 327 7.30 10.08 22.33
CA ASP A 327 6.12 10.20 23.18
C ASP A 327 5.10 11.18 22.55
N THR A 328 4.66 12.19 23.26
CA THR A 328 3.73 13.23 22.76
C THR A 328 4.45 14.45 22.13
N ASN A 329 5.77 14.45 22.05
CA ASN A 329 6.53 15.57 21.47
C ASN A 329 6.48 15.54 19.93
N LEU A 330 5.60 16.37 19.35
CA LEU A 330 5.36 16.42 17.90
C LEU A 330 6.63 16.75 17.08
N ILE A 331 7.51 17.64 17.56
CA ILE A 331 8.72 18.01 16.82
C ILE A 331 9.68 16.83 16.79
N PHE A 332 9.90 16.19 17.93
CA PHE A 332 10.75 15.01 18.01
C PHE A 332 10.18 13.86 17.18
N PHE A 333 8.86 13.63 17.24
CA PHE A 333 8.15 12.69 16.39
C PHE A 333 8.38 12.97 14.89
N ALA A 334 8.24 14.22 14.47
CA ALA A 334 8.43 14.59 13.06
C ALA A 334 9.87 14.31 12.58
N VAL A 335 10.88 14.63 13.39
CA VAL A 335 12.29 14.35 13.08
C VAL A 335 12.54 12.83 13.02
N ALA A 336 12.05 12.06 13.99
CA ALA A 336 12.18 10.62 14.04
C ALA A 336 11.46 9.94 12.85
N ALA A 337 10.27 10.43 12.49
CA ALA A 337 9.51 9.98 11.33
C ALA A 337 10.28 10.25 10.03
N LEU A 338 10.93 11.39 9.85
CA LEU A 338 11.77 11.68 8.67
C LEU A 338 12.94 10.70 8.54
N ILE A 339 13.60 10.35 9.66
CA ILE A 339 14.67 9.34 9.67
C ILE A 339 14.10 7.97 9.27
N THR A 340 12.94 7.61 9.82
CA THR A 340 12.24 6.36 9.48
C THR A 340 11.87 6.31 8.00
N ILE A 341 11.29 7.38 7.45
CA ILE A 341 10.89 7.51 6.04
C ILE A 341 12.12 7.41 5.13
N ALA A 342 13.24 8.01 5.49
CA ALA A 342 14.48 7.90 4.71
C ALA A 342 14.97 6.44 4.66
N GLY A 343 15.05 5.76 5.81
CA GLY A 343 15.42 4.34 5.89
C GLY A 343 14.44 3.44 5.12
N TYR A 344 13.13 3.66 5.29
CA TYR A 344 12.05 2.98 4.59
C TYR A 344 12.19 3.11 3.07
N GLY A 345 12.33 4.35 2.56
CA GLY A 345 12.40 4.61 1.13
C GLY A 345 13.64 3.97 0.48
N LEU A 346 14.78 4.04 1.14
CA LEU A 346 16.02 3.41 0.66
C LEU A 346 15.89 1.89 0.61
N LEU A 347 15.37 1.25 1.66
CA LEU A 347 15.12 -0.20 1.70
C LEU A 347 14.13 -0.61 0.63
N MET A 348 13.02 0.12 0.49
CA MET A 348 11.97 -0.16 -0.49
C MET A 348 12.51 -0.16 -1.92
N ILE A 349 13.32 0.86 -2.28
CA ILE A 349 13.97 0.96 -3.60
C ILE A 349 14.91 -0.22 -3.83
N MET A 350 15.78 -0.53 -2.86
CA MET A 350 16.79 -1.58 -3.01
C MET A 350 16.18 -2.98 -3.06
N LEU A 351 15.19 -3.27 -2.22
CA LEU A 351 14.55 -4.58 -2.16
C LEU A 351 13.67 -4.84 -3.38
N ASN A 352 12.90 -3.85 -3.85
CA ASN A 352 12.14 -3.98 -5.10
C ASN A 352 13.06 -4.19 -6.30
N ALA A 353 14.18 -3.46 -6.36
CA ALA A 353 15.16 -3.64 -7.40
C ALA A 353 15.83 -5.03 -7.32
N ALA A 354 16.13 -5.54 -6.10
CA ALA A 354 16.67 -6.88 -5.92
C ALA A 354 15.70 -7.97 -6.40
N VAL A 355 14.42 -7.88 -6.02
CA VAL A 355 13.39 -8.81 -6.49
C VAL A 355 13.30 -8.80 -8.01
N ARG A 356 13.36 -7.63 -8.65
CA ARG A 356 13.34 -7.49 -10.11
C ARG A 356 14.57 -8.09 -10.77
N ASP A 357 15.77 -7.76 -10.27
CA ASP A 357 17.04 -8.20 -10.84
C ASP A 357 17.22 -9.73 -10.79
N PHE A 358 16.70 -10.38 -9.75
CA PHE A 358 16.81 -11.82 -9.56
C PHE A 358 15.59 -12.62 -10.07
N THR A 359 14.55 -11.94 -10.58
CA THR A 359 13.39 -12.62 -11.18
C THR A 359 13.73 -12.99 -12.63
N PRO A 360 13.71 -14.28 -13.02
CA PRO A 360 13.88 -14.69 -14.41
C PRO A 360 12.78 -14.11 -15.28
N GLU A 361 13.17 -13.44 -16.39
CA GLU A 361 12.24 -12.73 -17.28
C GLU A 361 11.17 -13.64 -17.87
N ASP A 362 11.55 -14.88 -18.25
CA ASP A 362 10.66 -15.90 -18.83
C ASP A 362 9.66 -16.49 -17.82
N LYS A 363 9.88 -16.28 -16.51
CA LYS A 363 9.07 -16.81 -15.41
C LYS A 363 8.41 -15.74 -14.53
N ALA A 364 8.53 -14.47 -14.90
CA ALA A 364 8.04 -13.35 -14.09
C ALA A 364 6.55 -13.48 -13.75
N GLY A 365 5.71 -13.88 -14.72
CA GLY A 365 4.27 -14.10 -14.48
C GLY A 365 3.99 -15.24 -13.50
N GLN A 366 4.71 -16.36 -13.61
CA GLN A 366 4.56 -17.52 -12.71
C GLN A 366 5.09 -17.25 -11.29
N LEU A 367 6.02 -16.31 -11.13
CA LEU A 367 6.58 -15.91 -9.84
C LEU A 367 5.83 -14.75 -9.18
N GLN A 368 4.86 -14.15 -9.89
CA GLN A 368 4.06 -13.06 -9.33
C GLN A 368 3.28 -13.49 -8.08
N GLY A 369 2.76 -14.72 -8.06
CA GLY A 369 2.03 -15.25 -6.91
C GLY A 369 2.89 -15.29 -5.64
N VAL A 370 4.10 -15.87 -5.71
CA VAL A 370 4.99 -15.91 -4.56
C VAL A 370 5.44 -14.52 -4.13
N ARG A 371 5.67 -13.60 -5.08
CA ARG A 371 5.97 -12.19 -4.75
C ARG A 371 4.84 -11.55 -3.96
N MET A 372 3.59 -11.69 -4.40
CA MET A 372 2.41 -11.13 -3.71
C MET A 372 2.25 -11.70 -2.30
N ILE A 373 2.53 -12.99 -2.12
CA ILE A 373 2.47 -13.63 -0.80
C ILE A 373 3.50 -13.02 0.15
N PHE A 374 4.75 -12.84 -0.26
CA PHE A 374 5.79 -12.27 0.59
C PHE A 374 5.68 -10.77 0.78
N ALA A 375 5.27 -10.02 -0.27
CA ALA A 375 5.24 -8.57 -0.22
C ALA A 375 3.94 -8.00 0.38
N VAL A 376 2.82 -8.73 0.28
CA VAL A 376 1.48 -8.23 0.65
C VAL A 376 0.81 -9.14 1.66
N LEU A 377 0.56 -10.42 1.32
CA LEU A 377 -0.31 -11.29 2.12
C LEU A 377 0.25 -11.53 3.53
N ILE A 378 1.48 -12.04 3.63
CA ILE A 378 2.12 -12.32 4.93
C ILE A 378 2.22 -11.05 5.78
N PRO A 379 2.76 -9.92 5.27
CA PRO A 379 2.86 -8.68 6.01
C PRO A 379 1.53 -8.13 6.53
N MET A 380 0.51 -8.07 5.68
CA MET A 380 -0.79 -7.51 6.03
C MET A 380 -1.61 -8.41 6.96
N ILE A 381 -1.30 -9.70 7.04
CA ILE A 381 -1.89 -10.61 8.03
C ILE A 381 -1.14 -10.52 9.36
N THR A 382 0.20 -10.52 9.32
CA THR A 382 1.00 -10.67 10.55
C THR A 382 1.29 -9.34 11.24
N GLY A 383 1.60 -8.29 10.47
CA GLY A 383 1.96 -6.98 11.02
C GLY A 383 0.87 -6.36 11.90
N PRO A 384 -0.35 -6.17 11.38
CA PRO A 384 -1.43 -5.57 12.17
C PRO A 384 -1.84 -6.41 13.39
N ARG A 385 -1.75 -7.75 13.31
CA ARG A 385 -2.01 -8.63 14.47
C ARG A 385 -0.99 -8.44 15.59
N ILE A 386 0.30 -8.28 15.22
CA ILE A 386 1.36 -7.96 16.19
C ILE A 386 1.06 -6.62 16.87
N ALA A 387 0.67 -5.60 16.08
CA ALA A 387 0.33 -4.29 16.61
C ALA A 387 -0.90 -4.31 17.52
N ALA A 388 -1.97 -5.00 17.12
CA ALA A 388 -3.16 -5.16 17.94
C ALA A 388 -2.82 -5.82 19.30
N LYS A 389 -2.00 -6.87 19.28
CA LYS A 389 -1.56 -7.53 20.52
C LYS A 389 -0.67 -6.66 21.39
N ILE A 390 0.20 -5.84 20.78
CA ILE A 390 1.01 -4.84 21.50
C ILE A 390 0.08 -3.79 22.12
N THR A 391 -0.91 -3.29 21.39
CA THR A 391 -1.88 -2.30 21.89
C THR A 391 -2.66 -2.87 23.07
N GLU A 392 -3.24 -4.06 22.99
CA GLU A 392 -3.92 -4.72 24.12
C GLU A 392 -3.03 -4.85 25.36
N THR A 393 -1.72 -5.10 25.17
CA THR A 393 -0.81 -5.39 26.29
C THR A 393 -0.26 -4.12 26.93
N PHE A 394 -0.04 -3.07 26.14
CA PHE A 394 0.68 -1.85 26.55
C PHE A 394 -0.15 -0.58 26.38
N ALA A 395 -1.49 -0.68 26.20
CA ALA A 395 -2.33 0.50 26.12
C ALA A 395 -2.16 1.37 27.37
N SER A 396 -1.72 2.61 27.15
CA SER A 396 -1.54 3.62 28.19
C SER A 396 -2.59 4.72 28.14
N ALA A 397 -3.35 4.79 27.04
CA ALA A 397 -4.38 5.78 26.81
C ALA A 397 -5.59 5.14 26.14
N GLN A 398 -6.76 5.66 26.47
CA GLN A 398 -8.04 5.21 25.91
C GLN A 398 -8.80 6.39 25.33
N TYR A 399 -9.56 6.14 24.31
CA TYR A 399 -10.46 7.08 23.65
C TYR A 399 -11.89 6.67 23.90
N LEU A 400 -12.71 7.60 24.43
CA LEU A 400 -14.15 7.41 24.58
C LEU A 400 -14.81 7.76 23.25
N ASN A 401 -15.34 6.75 22.57
CA ASN A 401 -16.01 6.96 21.30
C ASN A 401 -17.41 7.58 21.49
N GLU A 402 -18.06 7.97 20.38
CA GLU A 402 -19.39 8.61 20.40
C GLU A 402 -20.49 7.69 20.95
N TYR A 403 -20.23 6.38 21.04
CA TYR A 403 -21.17 5.38 21.58
C TYR A 403 -20.94 5.09 23.07
N GLY A 404 -20.06 5.85 23.74
CA GLY A 404 -19.76 5.67 25.17
C GLY A 404 -18.89 4.46 25.49
N ILE A 405 -18.16 3.92 24.52
CA ILE A 405 -17.25 2.78 24.68
C ILE A 405 -15.82 3.27 24.72
N MET A 406 -15.04 2.80 25.70
CA MET A 406 -13.61 3.07 25.79
C MET A 406 -12.87 2.13 24.86
N VAL A 407 -12.06 2.70 23.95
CA VAL A 407 -11.24 1.95 22.99
C VAL A 407 -9.77 2.28 23.23
N ASP A 408 -8.93 1.25 23.24
CA ASP A 408 -7.48 1.42 23.44
C ASP A 408 -6.84 2.13 22.27
N ILE A 409 -6.10 3.22 22.55
CA ILE A 409 -5.32 3.94 21.55
C ILE A 409 -4.03 3.15 21.27
N PRO A 410 -3.62 2.99 19.99
CA PRO A 410 -2.36 2.35 19.65
C PRO A 410 -1.18 2.92 20.43
N ALA A 411 -0.50 2.09 21.23
CA ALA A 411 0.58 2.52 22.09
C ALA A 411 1.89 2.78 21.31
N PRO A 412 2.80 3.65 21.78
CA PRO A 412 4.10 3.86 21.16
C PRO A 412 4.91 2.57 20.96
N HIS A 413 4.63 1.56 21.79
CA HIS A 413 5.26 0.23 21.74
C HIS A 413 5.10 -0.49 20.39
N ILE A 414 4.11 -0.11 19.54
CA ILE A 414 4.00 -0.65 18.18
C ILE A 414 5.26 -0.34 17.34
N TYR A 415 5.90 0.82 17.59
CA TYR A 415 7.14 1.19 16.90
C TYR A 415 8.34 0.37 17.38
N LEU A 416 8.39 0.00 18.67
CA LEU A 416 9.39 -0.97 19.17
C LEU A 416 9.17 -2.36 18.60
N GLY A 417 7.91 -2.80 18.50
CA GLY A 417 7.54 -4.05 17.83
C GLY A 417 7.99 -4.08 16.37
N ALA A 418 7.76 -2.96 15.65
CA ALA A 418 8.22 -2.77 14.29
C ALA A 418 9.75 -2.77 14.17
N ALA A 419 10.45 -2.10 15.09
CA ALA A 419 11.92 -2.10 15.14
C ALA A 419 12.47 -3.50 15.41
N ALA A 420 11.90 -4.23 16.37
CA ALA A 420 12.28 -5.62 16.67
C ALA A 420 12.09 -6.52 15.45
N ALA A 421 10.95 -6.45 14.76
CA ALA A 421 10.73 -7.17 13.50
C ALA A 421 11.74 -6.72 12.42
N GLY A 422 12.01 -5.42 12.33
CA GLY A 422 12.96 -4.84 11.38
C GLY A 422 14.40 -5.32 11.56
N ILE A 423 14.83 -5.62 12.79
CA ILE A 423 16.17 -6.16 13.06
C ILE A 423 16.38 -7.52 12.37
N PHE A 424 15.33 -8.36 12.29
CA PHE A 424 15.45 -9.67 11.65
C PHE A 424 15.76 -9.59 10.15
N ILE A 425 15.57 -8.43 9.51
CA ILE A 425 15.96 -8.25 8.10
C ILE A 425 17.48 -8.42 7.90
N ILE A 426 18.30 -8.17 8.92
CA ILE A 426 19.75 -8.27 8.85
C ILE A 426 20.17 -9.68 8.42
N ILE A 427 19.46 -10.72 8.87
CA ILE A 427 19.80 -12.12 8.57
C ILE A 427 19.80 -12.38 7.07
N PRO A 428 18.68 -12.24 6.33
CA PRO A 428 18.69 -12.46 4.88
C PRO A 428 19.52 -11.40 4.12
N LEU A 429 19.64 -10.17 4.65
CA LEU A 429 20.48 -9.14 4.02
C LEU A 429 21.98 -9.48 3.99
N ILE A 430 22.51 -10.19 4.99
CA ILE A 430 23.90 -10.65 4.98
C ILE A 430 24.15 -11.57 3.76
N PHE A 431 23.23 -12.48 3.50
CA PHE A 431 23.34 -13.38 2.35
C PHE A 431 23.12 -12.65 1.03
N LEU A 432 22.12 -11.77 0.95
CA LEU A 432 21.80 -10.96 -0.23
C LEU A 432 22.97 -10.02 -0.59
N HIS A 433 23.61 -9.41 0.40
CA HIS A 433 24.79 -8.59 0.22
C HIS A 433 25.94 -9.36 -0.46
N ARG A 434 26.16 -10.63 -0.05
CA ARG A 434 27.16 -11.50 -0.68
C ARG A 434 26.83 -11.79 -2.14
N GLU A 435 25.55 -12.01 -2.47
CA GLU A 435 25.12 -12.24 -3.86
C GLU A 435 25.34 -11.00 -4.73
N TRP A 436 25.02 -9.80 -4.23
CA TRP A 436 25.29 -8.56 -4.96
C TRP A 436 26.78 -8.30 -5.23
N LYS A 437 27.66 -8.68 -4.30
CA LYS A 437 29.11 -8.58 -4.52
C LYS A 437 29.60 -9.52 -5.62
N LYS A 438 29.04 -10.72 -5.73
CA LYS A 438 29.39 -11.68 -6.80
C LYS A 438 28.99 -11.17 -8.20
N VAL A 439 27.86 -10.47 -8.31
CA VAL A 439 27.38 -9.90 -9.58
C VAL A 439 28.28 -8.76 -10.07
N LYS A 440 28.87 -7.98 -9.15
CA LYS A 440 29.80 -6.88 -9.51
C LYS A 440 31.18 -7.35 -9.97
N THR A 441 31.57 -8.59 -9.67
CA THR A 441 32.87 -9.18 -10.00
C THR A 441 32.84 -9.98 -11.32
N LYS A 442 31.69 -10.13 -11.94
CA LYS A 442 31.50 -10.67 -13.29
C LYS A 442 31.21 -9.53 -14.29
#